data_8b2ae98d8e5e37502bc837288806d363
#
_entry.id   8b2ae98d8e5e37502bc837288806d363
#
_cell.length_a   1.000
_cell.length_b   1.000
_cell.length_c   1.000
_cell.angle_alpha   90.00
_cell.angle_beta   90.00
_cell.angle_gamma   90.00
#
_symmetry.space_group_name_H-M   'P 1'
#
loop_
_entity.id
_entity.type
_entity.pdbx_description
1 polymer ?
#
loop_
_entity_poly.entity_id
_entity_poly.type
_entity_poly.pdbx_seq_one_letter_code
_entity_poly.pdbx_strand_id
1 'polypeptide(L)'
;MTVEITDANIKDVVASGKPLVVDFWAGWCGPCKMMLPILEELSNEYDGRVTVGKLNVDDNPDTCEEYGIMNIPTMLFFRNGELVNRHVGACRKQDLAQLFDTLL
;
A
#
# COMPACT_ATOMS: atom_id res chain seq x y z
N MET A 1 8.36 -4.93 -8.55
CA MET A 1 7.26 -4.37 -9.34
C MET A 1 6.00 -4.28 -8.49
N THR A 2 5.36 -3.12 -8.49
CA THR A 2 4.09 -2.94 -7.77
C THR A 2 2.94 -3.58 -8.54
N VAL A 3 1.91 -4.01 -7.82
CA VAL A 3 0.71 -4.59 -8.42
C VAL A 3 -0.48 -3.67 -8.25
N GLU A 4 -1.43 -3.74 -9.16
CA GLU A 4 -2.65 -2.94 -9.06
C GLU A 4 -3.64 -3.62 -8.13
N ILE A 5 -4.09 -2.88 -7.11
CA ILE A 5 -5.13 -3.30 -6.18
C ILE A 5 -6.42 -2.55 -6.50
N THR A 6 -7.52 -3.27 -6.51
CA THR A 6 -8.84 -2.73 -6.84
C THR A 6 -9.89 -3.23 -5.86
N ASP A 7 -11.08 -2.62 -5.91
CA ASP A 7 -12.24 -3.11 -5.14
C ASP A 7 -12.50 -4.59 -5.44
N ALA A 8 -12.22 -5.03 -6.67
CA ALA A 8 -12.48 -6.40 -7.10
C ALA A 8 -11.48 -7.42 -6.55
N ASN A 9 -10.21 -7.05 -6.34
CA ASN A 9 -9.17 -8.03 -6.00
C ASN A 9 -8.64 -7.93 -4.58
N ILE A 10 -8.90 -6.86 -3.85
CA ILE A 10 -8.26 -6.64 -2.55
C ILE A 10 -8.53 -7.76 -1.54
N LYS A 11 -9.75 -8.29 -1.51
CA LYS A 11 -10.08 -9.35 -0.57
C LYS A 11 -9.21 -10.59 -0.78
N ASP A 12 -9.01 -10.97 -2.03
CA ASP A 12 -8.21 -12.15 -2.36
C ASP A 12 -6.74 -11.93 -2.04
N VAL A 13 -6.23 -10.73 -2.33
CA VAL A 13 -4.82 -10.42 -2.06
C VAL A 13 -4.54 -10.40 -0.57
N VAL A 14 -5.41 -9.79 0.23
CA VAL A 14 -5.31 -9.79 1.69
C VAL A 14 -5.45 -11.21 2.24
N ALA A 15 -6.42 -11.98 1.73
CA ALA A 15 -6.69 -13.34 2.19
C ALA A 15 -5.54 -14.31 1.91
N SER A 16 -4.64 -13.98 0.99
CA SER A 16 -3.46 -14.80 0.73
C SER A 16 -2.59 -14.96 1.97
N GLY A 17 -2.71 -14.05 2.94
CA GLY A 17 -1.96 -14.08 4.18
C GLY A 17 -0.53 -13.59 4.07
N LYS A 18 -0.05 -13.33 2.87
CA LYS A 18 1.31 -12.84 2.63
C LYS A 18 1.45 -11.39 3.11
N PRO A 19 2.67 -10.99 3.52
CA PRO A 19 2.91 -9.56 3.82
C PRO A 19 2.56 -8.68 2.62
N LEU A 20 1.76 -7.65 2.87
CA LEU A 20 1.21 -6.79 1.83
C LEU A 20 1.20 -5.34 2.29
N VAL A 21 1.64 -4.45 1.43
CA VAL A 21 1.51 -3.00 1.62
C VAL A 21 0.65 -2.47 0.49
N VAL A 22 -0.42 -1.73 0.82
CA VAL A 22 -1.29 -1.11 -0.17
C VAL A 22 -1.18 0.40 -0.06
N ASP A 23 -0.74 1.06 -1.12
CA ASP A 23 -0.65 2.51 -1.21
C ASP A 23 -1.91 3.07 -1.87
N PHE A 24 -2.65 3.89 -1.13
CA PHE A 24 -3.84 4.60 -1.62
C PHE A 24 -3.38 5.93 -2.18
N TRP A 25 -3.59 6.14 -3.47
CA TRP A 25 -3.05 7.30 -4.19
C TRP A 25 -4.03 7.83 -5.23
N ALA A 26 -3.73 9.01 -5.78
CA ALA A 26 -4.47 9.57 -6.90
C ALA A 26 -3.52 10.34 -7.82
N GLY A 27 -3.88 10.41 -9.09
CA GLY A 27 -3.05 11.09 -10.09
C GLY A 27 -2.94 12.60 -9.89
N TRP A 28 -3.89 13.21 -9.18
CA TRP A 28 -3.90 14.65 -8.88
C TRP A 28 -3.16 14.98 -7.58
N CYS A 29 -2.67 14.01 -6.87
CA CYS A 29 -2.03 14.18 -5.55
C CYS A 29 -0.52 14.24 -5.72
N GLY A 30 0.08 15.42 -5.53
CA GLY A 30 1.53 15.61 -5.65
C GLY A 30 2.35 14.72 -4.72
N PRO A 31 2.07 14.73 -3.39
CA PRO A 31 2.80 13.85 -2.45
C PRO A 31 2.67 12.37 -2.78
N CYS A 32 1.50 11.94 -3.30
CA CYS A 32 1.31 10.55 -3.74
C CYS A 32 2.28 10.19 -4.86
N LYS A 33 2.42 11.09 -5.84
CA LYS A 33 3.31 10.84 -6.99
C LYS A 33 4.78 10.78 -6.58
N MET A 34 5.16 11.53 -5.55
CA MET A 34 6.52 11.47 -5.00
C MET A 34 6.81 10.10 -4.39
N MET A 35 5.79 9.43 -3.85
CA MET A 35 5.96 8.11 -3.25
C MET A 35 6.07 6.98 -4.26
N LEU A 36 5.57 7.16 -5.48
CA LEU A 36 5.55 6.08 -6.47
C LEU A 36 6.93 5.47 -6.76
N PRO A 37 7.98 6.26 -7.03
CA PRO A 37 9.30 5.67 -7.26
C PRO A 37 9.87 4.98 -6.01
N ILE A 38 9.57 5.50 -4.83
CA ILE A 38 10.01 4.90 -3.56
C ILE A 38 9.35 3.52 -3.40
N LEU A 39 8.06 3.45 -3.65
CA LEU A 39 7.32 2.18 -3.56
C LEU A 39 7.80 1.17 -4.59
N GLU A 40 8.12 1.63 -5.81
CA GLU A 40 8.65 0.74 -6.84
C GLU A 40 10.02 0.18 -6.43
N GLU A 41 10.90 1.02 -5.89
CA GLU A 41 12.20 0.58 -5.40
C GLU A 41 12.04 -0.46 -4.28
N LEU A 42 11.17 -0.18 -3.31
CA LEU A 42 10.95 -1.10 -2.20
C LEU A 42 10.30 -2.40 -2.67
N SER A 43 9.40 -2.34 -3.65
CA SER A 43 8.79 -3.55 -4.18
C SER A 43 9.83 -4.48 -4.80
N ASN A 44 10.85 -3.92 -5.42
CA ASN A 44 11.94 -4.69 -6.01
C ASN A 44 12.89 -5.22 -4.93
N GLU A 45 13.21 -4.41 -3.93
CA GLU A 45 14.11 -4.81 -2.83
C GLU A 45 13.49 -5.89 -1.95
N TYR A 46 12.17 -5.87 -1.79
CA TYR A 46 11.44 -6.83 -0.95
C TYR A 46 10.72 -7.90 -1.77
N ASP A 47 11.06 -8.03 -3.04
CA ASP A 47 10.43 -9.01 -3.93
C ASP A 47 10.50 -10.41 -3.33
N GLY A 48 9.37 -11.12 -3.36
CA GLY A 48 9.25 -12.44 -2.76
C GLY A 48 9.01 -12.43 -1.25
N ARG A 49 9.15 -11.28 -0.59
CA ARG A 49 8.96 -11.15 0.87
C ARG A 49 7.77 -10.26 1.23
N VAL A 50 7.58 -9.17 0.52
CA VAL A 50 6.47 -8.24 0.70
C VAL A 50 5.90 -7.89 -0.65
N THR A 51 4.59 -8.04 -0.80
CA THR A 51 3.88 -7.58 -1.99
C THR A 51 3.52 -6.11 -1.80
N VAL A 52 3.79 -5.28 -2.81
CA VAL A 52 3.47 -3.86 -2.78
C VAL A 52 2.40 -3.57 -3.83
N GLY A 53 1.25 -3.10 -3.37
CA GLY A 53 0.13 -2.77 -4.24
C GLY A 53 -0.15 -1.28 -4.26
N LYS A 54 -0.74 -0.80 -5.35
CA LYS A 54 -1.23 0.57 -5.50
C LYS A 54 -2.72 0.52 -5.78
N LEU A 55 -3.49 1.34 -5.06
CA LEU A 55 -4.93 1.47 -5.26
C LEU A 55 -5.25 2.92 -5.58
N ASN A 56 -5.79 3.16 -6.77
CA ASN A 56 -6.24 4.50 -7.18
C ASN A 56 -7.58 4.80 -6.52
N VAL A 57 -7.62 5.82 -5.65
CA VAL A 57 -8.83 6.13 -4.88
C VAL A 57 -10.00 6.59 -5.75
N ASP A 58 -9.70 7.19 -6.90
CA ASP A 58 -10.76 7.69 -7.80
C ASP A 58 -11.58 6.54 -8.42
N ASP A 59 -10.95 5.37 -8.58
CA ASP A 59 -11.57 4.22 -9.24
C ASP A 59 -12.07 3.16 -8.26
N ASN A 60 -11.77 3.28 -6.97
CA ASN A 60 -12.01 2.22 -6.00
C ASN A 60 -12.62 2.75 -4.70
N PRO A 61 -13.85 3.31 -4.77
CA PRO A 61 -14.48 3.94 -3.62
C PRO A 61 -14.84 2.98 -2.49
N ASP A 62 -15.16 1.73 -2.83
CA ASP A 62 -15.62 0.77 -1.81
C ASP A 62 -14.52 0.42 -0.82
N THR A 63 -13.31 0.20 -1.30
CA THR A 63 -12.16 -0.09 -0.45
C THR A 63 -11.80 1.11 0.41
N CYS A 64 -11.85 2.31 -0.18
CA CYS A 64 -11.60 3.54 0.57
C CYS A 64 -12.56 3.70 1.73
N GLU A 65 -13.85 3.42 1.50
CA GLU A 65 -14.86 3.48 2.55
C GLU A 65 -14.62 2.42 3.61
N GLU A 66 -14.34 1.19 3.19
CA GLU A 66 -14.13 0.08 4.11
C GLU A 66 -13.00 0.35 5.10
N TYR A 67 -11.89 0.93 4.64
CA TYR A 67 -10.72 1.19 5.48
C TYR A 67 -10.65 2.62 6.02
N GLY A 68 -11.68 3.43 5.76
CA GLY A 68 -11.75 4.78 6.30
C GLY A 68 -10.64 5.69 5.78
N ILE A 69 -10.34 5.63 4.49
CA ILE A 69 -9.29 6.45 3.89
C ILE A 69 -9.78 7.89 3.76
N MET A 70 -9.20 8.78 4.55
CA MET A 70 -9.58 10.20 4.60
C MET A 70 -8.54 11.09 3.96
N ASN A 71 -7.29 10.67 3.95
CA ASN A 71 -6.15 11.43 3.41
C ASN A 71 -5.29 10.52 2.56
N ILE A 72 -4.62 11.10 1.56
CA ILE A 72 -3.69 10.36 0.71
C ILE A 72 -2.37 11.13 0.60
N PRO A 73 -1.22 10.44 0.45
CA PRO A 73 -1.11 8.98 0.41
C PRO A 73 -1.37 8.36 1.78
N THR A 74 -1.99 7.19 1.78
CA THR A 74 -2.12 6.35 2.97
C THR A 74 -1.64 4.97 2.59
N MET A 75 -0.79 4.37 3.42
CA MET A 75 -0.31 3.02 3.21
C MET A 75 -0.85 2.12 4.31
N LEU A 76 -1.49 1.03 3.91
CA LEU A 76 -1.99 0.02 4.84
C LEU A 76 -1.08 -1.21 4.77
N PHE A 77 -0.81 -1.79 5.94
CA PHE A 77 0.11 -2.90 6.09
C PHE A 77 -0.66 -4.12 6.58
N PHE A 78 -0.59 -5.22 5.83
CA PHE A 78 -1.31 -6.46 6.14
C PHE A 78 -0.34 -7.61 6.31
N ARG A 79 -0.68 -8.50 7.25
CA ARG A 79 0.03 -9.75 7.46
C ARG A 79 -0.95 -10.78 8.03
N ASN A 80 -0.84 -12.02 7.54
CA ASN A 80 -1.72 -13.12 7.97
C ASN A 80 -3.21 -12.81 7.79
N GLY A 81 -3.56 -12.03 6.75
CA GLY A 81 -4.94 -11.66 6.45
C GLY A 81 -5.49 -10.53 7.28
N GLU A 82 -4.66 -9.85 8.07
CA GLU A 82 -5.11 -8.79 8.99
C GLU A 82 -4.38 -7.48 8.74
N LEU A 83 -5.10 -6.37 8.90
CA LEU A 83 -4.52 -5.03 8.90
C LEU A 83 -3.73 -4.85 10.20
N VAL A 84 -2.40 -4.67 10.08
CA VAL A 84 -1.53 -4.58 11.26
C VAL A 84 -0.95 -3.19 11.47
N ASN A 85 -0.98 -2.32 10.46
CA ASN A 85 -0.47 -0.96 10.60
C ASN A 85 -1.03 -0.04 9.51
N ARG A 86 -0.94 1.27 9.76
CA ARG A 86 -1.39 2.33 8.84
C ARG A 86 -0.40 3.48 8.94
N HIS A 87 0.01 4.01 7.79
CA HIS A 87 0.84 5.22 7.73
C HIS A 87 0.17 6.24 6.81
N VAL A 88 -0.05 7.45 7.31
CA VAL A 88 -0.68 8.54 6.55
C VAL A 88 0.38 9.58 6.20
N GLY A 89 0.42 9.97 4.93
CA GLY A 89 1.31 11.01 4.43
C GLY A 89 2.57 10.45 3.78
N ALA A 90 3.29 11.32 3.09
CA ALA A 90 4.56 10.98 2.47
C ALA A 90 5.64 10.80 3.53
N CYS A 91 6.63 9.97 3.24
CA CYS A 91 7.76 9.75 4.12
C CYS A 91 8.99 9.38 3.29
N ARG A 92 10.16 9.36 3.95
CA ARG A 92 11.41 8.98 3.29
C ARG A 92 11.44 7.47 3.09
N LYS A 93 12.18 7.05 2.06
CA LYS A 93 12.33 5.62 1.76
C LYS A 93 12.79 4.82 2.97
N GLN A 94 13.79 5.32 3.71
CA GLN A 94 14.34 4.60 4.86
C GLN A 94 13.31 4.41 5.99
N ASP A 95 12.41 5.38 6.18
CA ASP A 95 11.36 5.27 7.20
C ASP A 95 10.31 4.24 6.77
N LEU A 96 9.97 4.25 5.49
CA LEU A 96 9.01 3.29 4.96
C LEU A 96 9.59 1.87 4.97
N ALA A 97 10.89 1.72 4.67
CA ALA A 97 11.56 0.42 4.73
C ALA A 97 11.50 -0.18 6.13
N GLN A 98 11.63 0.64 7.18
CA GLN A 98 11.50 0.16 8.55
C GLN A 98 10.10 -0.39 8.81
N LEU A 99 9.07 0.24 8.26
CA LEU A 99 7.70 -0.26 8.37
C LEU A 99 7.52 -1.57 7.60
N PHE A 100 8.14 -1.69 6.44
CA PHE A 100 8.15 -2.95 5.69
C PHE A 100 8.76 -4.08 6.52
N ASP A 101 9.87 -3.80 7.20
CA ASP A 101 10.58 -4.80 8.01
C ASP A 101 9.70 -5.34 9.14
N THR A 102 8.74 -4.57 9.63
CA THR A 102 7.82 -5.06 10.68
C THR A 102 6.88 -6.15 10.19
N LEU A 103 6.77 -6.33 8.87
CA LEU A 103 5.93 -7.38 8.28
C LEU A 103 6.66 -8.73 8.13
N LEU A 104 7.97 -8.73 8.31
CA LEU A 104 8.81 -9.92 8.09
C LEU A 104 8.89 -10.86 9.30
#